data_d46a4e5f04c99547f37e94dcfdac1233
#
_entry.id   d46a4e5f04c99547f37e94dcfdac1233
#
_cell.length_a   1.000
_cell.length_b   1.000
_cell.length_c   1.000
_cell.angle_alpha   90.00
_cell.angle_beta   90.00
_cell.angle_gamma   90.00
#
_symmetry.space_group_name_H-M   'P 1'
#
loop_
_entity.id
_entity.type
_entity.pdbx_description
1 polymer ?
#
loop_
_entity_poly.entity_id
_entity_poly.type
_entity_poly.pdbx_seq_one_letter_code
_entity_poly.pdbx_strand_id
1 'polypeptide(L)'
;YEIRVGSTSIEMDNLGLCYISISLASDYPFYDEYVKTNSSCGIDLNLSNFLVDSYGNIIDSPKFLKKAESKLKKEQKKLSRKYEAAKKDKRKYYESKNYQDQRLKVAKIYKRVSNQRKDFYNVLANNLVKNHDYIFAEDL
;
A
#
# COMPACT_ATOMS: atom_id res chain seq x y z
N TYR A 1 21.10 21.88 16.42
CA TYR A 1 21.22 20.71 15.48
C TYR A 1 21.20 21.25 14.07
N GLU A 2 22.16 20.86 13.24
CA GLU A 2 22.21 21.29 11.85
C GLU A 2 21.57 20.20 10.96
N ILE A 3 20.50 20.57 10.26
CA ILE A 3 19.86 19.72 9.26
C ILE A 3 20.25 20.26 7.88
N ARG A 4 20.92 19.44 7.10
CA ARG A 4 21.30 19.75 5.71
C ARG A 4 20.27 19.17 4.77
N VAL A 5 19.72 20.03 3.91
CA VAL A 5 18.76 19.63 2.87
C VAL A 5 19.56 19.30 1.61
N GLY A 6 19.41 18.08 1.12
CA GLY A 6 20.02 17.59 -0.11
C GLY A 6 19.12 17.73 -1.33
N SER A 7 19.13 16.71 -2.18
CA SER A 7 18.32 16.69 -3.40
C SER A 7 16.82 16.63 -3.11
N THR A 8 16.04 17.28 -3.95
CA THR A 8 14.58 17.24 -3.94
C THR A 8 14.07 16.70 -5.26
N SER A 9 13.18 15.74 -5.24
CA SER A 9 12.47 15.26 -6.43
C SER A 9 10.98 15.44 -6.32
N ILE A 10 10.34 15.70 -7.45
CA ILE A 10 8.88 15.82 -7.56
C ILE A 10 8.43 14.76 -8.56
N GLU A 11 7.54 13.89 -8.12
CA GLU A 11 6.98 12.83 -8.94
C GLU A 11 5.46 12.94 -8.98
N MET A 12 4.87 12.70 -10.13
CA MET A 12 3.42 12.63 -10.28
C MET A 12 2.99 11.21 -10.64
N ASP A 13 2.09 10.63 -9.87
CA ASP A 13 1.56 9.32 -10.18
C ASP A 13 0.48 9.36 -11.28
N ASN A 14 0.10 8.18 -11.76
CA ASN A 14 -0.92 8.02 -12.80
C ASN A 14 -2.33 8.50 -12.39
N LEU A 15 -2.52 8.90 -11.13
CA LEU A 15 -3.75 9.47 -10.60
C LEU A 15 -3.71 10.99 -10.53
N GLY A 16 -2.58 11.61 -10.90
CA GLY A 16 -2.32 13.04 -10.80
C GLY A 16 -1.96 13.49 -9.38
N LEU A 17 -1.60 12.58 -8.48
CA LEU A 17 -1.09 12.94 -7.16
C LEU A 17 0.40 13.25 -7.26
N CYS A 18 0.78 14.41 -6.73
CA CYS A 18 2.16 14.83 -6.67
C CYS A 18 2.79 14.42 -5.34
N TYR A 19 3.99 13.87 -5.41
CA TYR A 19 4.82 13.50 -4.27
C TYR A 19 6.10 14.32 -4.31
N ILE A 20 6.52 14.81 -3.17
CA ILE A 20 7.79 15.52 -3.01
C ILE A 20 8.65 14.67 -2.09
N SER A 21 9.83 14.28 -2.58
CA SER A 21 10.84 13.58 -1.80
C SER A 21 12.02 14.52 -1.56
N ILE A 22 12.39 14.69 -0.30
CA ILE A 22 13.47 15.57 0.12
C ILE A 22 14.50 14.73 0.87
N SER A 23 15.75 14.73 0.40
CA SER A 23 16.86 14.13 1.16
C SER A 23 17.29 15.05 2.29
N LEU A 24 17.36 14.51 3.49
CA LEU A 24 17.85 15.23 4.65
C LEU A 24 19.07 14.51 5.23
N ALA A 25 20.05 15.25 5.67
CA ALA A 25 21.19 14.75 6.42
C ALA A 25 21.32 15.52 7.72
N SER A 26 21.64 14.82 8.80
CA SER A 26 21.90 15.41 10.12
C SER A 26 23.00 14.61 10.80
N ASP A 27 23.77 15.28 11.63
CA ASP A 27 24.75 14.64 12.52
C ASP A 27 24.05 13.93 13.70
N TYR A 28 22.73 14.12 13.84
CA TYR A 28 21.86 13.47 14.81
C TYR A 28 20.92 12.46 14.14
N PRO A 29 20.64 11.31 14.76
CA PRO A 29 19.69 10.34 14.19
C PRO A 29 18.28 10.96 14.09
N PHE A 30 17.56 10.66 12.98
CA PHE A 30 16.17 11.08 12.78
C PHE A 30 15.14 10.17 13.45
N TYR A 31 15.58 9.20 14.23
CA TYR A 31 14.75 8.23 14.92
C TYR A 31 15.25 8.00 16.34
N ASP A 32 14.34 7.75 17.23
CA ASP A 32 14.64 7.30 18.57
C ASP A 32 14.99 5.80 18.53
N GLU A 33 16.00 5.40 19.29
CA GLU A 33 16.30 3.99 19.49
C GLU A 33 15.18 3.30 20.27
N TYR A 34 14.75 2.14 19.81
CA TYR A 34 13.81 1.34 20.58
C TYR A 34 14.48 0.82 21.86
N VAL A 35 13.75 0.91 22.96
CA VAL A 35 14.18 0.32 24.23
C VAL A 35 14.24 -1.20 24.06
N LYS A 36 15.38 -1.80 24.44
CA LYS A 36 15.54 -3.25 24.41
C LYS A 36 14.52 -3.94 25.31
N THR A 37 13.80 -4.88 24.75
CA THR A 37 12.75 -5.63 25.45
C THR A 37 13.27 -6.98 25.98
N ASN A 38 14.43 -7.46 25.49
CA ASN A 38 14.96 -8.79 25.70
C ASN A 38 13.96 -9.90 25.32
N SER A 39 13.03 -9.59 24.44
CA SER A 39 11.99 -10.49 23.96
C SER A 39 12.30 -10.99 22.56
N SER A 40 11.92 -12.23 22.28
CA SER A 40 11.98 -12.84 20.96
C SER A 40 10.62 -13.37 20.54
N CYS A 41 10.30 -13.33 19.25
CA CYS A 41 9.04 -13.81 18.71
C CYS A 41 9.28 -14.59 17.41
N GLY A 42 8.72 -15.79 17.32
CA GLY A 42 8.59 -16.52 16.05
C GLY A 42 7.29 -16.11 15.37
N ILE A 43 7.32 -15.93 14.05
CA ILE A 43 6.13 -15.65 13.25
C ILE A 43 6.00 -16.62 12.09
N ASP A 44 4.79 -17.10 11.88
CA ASP A 44 4.38 -17.90 10.71
C ASP A 44 3.37 -17.13 9.88
N LEU A 45 3.65 -16.97 8.57
CA LEU A 45 2.77 -16.34 7.60
C LEU A 45 2.01 -17.39 6.81
N ASN A 46 0.68 -17.36 6.89
CA ASN A 46 -0.14 -18.33 6.19
C ASN A 46 -1.34 -17.72 5.46
N LEU A 47 -2.01 -18.52 4.61
CA LEU A 47 -3.14 -18.07 3.80
C LEU A 47 -4.46 -18.01 4.56
N SER A 48 -4.62 -18.81 5.60
CA SER A 48 -5.86 -18.88 6.39
C SER A 48 -5.99 -17.66 7.28
N ASN A 49 -4.97 -17.47 8.10
CA ASN A 49 -4.76 -16.29 8.92
C ASN A 49 -3.55 -15.56 8.32
N PHE A 50 -3.45 -14.28 8.49
CA PHE A 50 -2.33 -13.55 7.92
C PHE A 50 -1.01 -13.87 8.62
N LEU A 51 -1.04 -13.95 9.95
CA LEU A 51 0.12 -14.23 10.79
C LEU A 51 -0.32 -14.95 12.06
N VAL A 52 0.50 -15.90 12.49
CA VAL A 52 0.45 -16.53 13.82
C VAL A 52 1.80 -16.32 14.50
N ASP A 53 1.80 -15.86 15.75
CA ASP A 53 3.04 -15.71 16.51
C ASP A 53 3.30 -16.89 17.45
N SER A 54 4.52 -16.98 17.96
CA SER A 54 4.93 -18.04 18.90
C SER A 54 4.24 -17.99 20.26
N TYR A 55 3.49 -16.94 20.55
CA TYR A 55 2.66 -16.79 21.75
C TYR A 55 1.22 -17.25 21.55
N GLY A 56 0.89 -17.70 20.33
CA GLY A 56 -0.45 -18.16 19.96
C GLY A 56 -1.40 -17.04 19.55
N ASN A 57 -0.92 -15.82 19.35
CA ASN A 57 -1.75 -14.76 18.82
C ASN A 57 -1.96 -14.94 17.32
N ILE A 58 -3.19 -14.79 16.89
CA ILE A 58 -3.61 -14.93 15.50
C ILE A 58 -4.02 -13.57 14.95
N ILE A 59 -3.41 -13.17 13.84
CA ILE A 59 -3.76 -11.95 13.12
C ILE A 59 -4.41 -12.33 11.80
N ASP A 60 -5.70 -11.98 11.68
CA ASP A 60 -6.47 -12.27 10.48
C ASP A 60 -6.15 -11.35 9.31
N SER A 61 -6.24 -11.90 8.09
CA SER A 61 -6.16 -11.11 6.87
C SER A 61 -7.35 -10.16 6.77
N PRO A 62 -7.14 -8.83 6.64
CA PRO A 62 -8.24 -7.85 6.62
C PRO A 62 -9.07 -7.86 5.34
N LYS A 63 -8.71 -8.67 4.34
CA LYS A 63 -9.46 -8.95 3.09
C LYS A 63 -9.91 -7.67 2.34
N PHE A 64 -9.06 -6.64 2.32
CA PHE A 64 -9.40 -5.32 1.75
C PHE A 64 -9.89 -5.40 0.29
N LEU A 65 -9.26 -6.24 -0.54
CA LEU A 65 -9.69 -6.43 -1.92
C LEU A 65 -11.09 -7.02 -2.01
N LYS A 66 -11.40 -8.03 -1.19
CA LYS A 66 -12.73 -8.67 -1.16
C LYS A 66 -13.81 -7.65 -0.76
N LYS A 67 -13.52 -6.79 0.22
CA LYS A 67 -14.43 -5.70 0.64
C LYS A 67 -14.67 -4.67 -0.48
N ALA A 68 -13.66 -4.44 -1.35
CA ALA A 68 -13.76 -3.51 -2.48
C ALA A 68 -14.32 -4.15 -3.76
N GLU A 69 -14.47 -5.47 -3.82
CA GLU A 69 -14.73 -6.25 -5.04
C GLU A 69 -16.03 -5.83 -5.75
N SER A 70 -17.12 -5.68 -5.03
CA SER A 70 -18.41 -5.29 -5.61
C SER A 70 -18.33 -3.94 -6.31
N LYS A 71 -17.73 -2.94 -5.65
CA LYS A 71 -17.51 -1.62 -6.21
C LYS A 71 -16.57 -1.67 -7.41
N LEU A 72 -15.49 -2.45 -7.31
CA LEU A 72 -14.51 -2.62 -8.38
C LEU A 72 -15.16 -3.23 -9.63
N LYS A 73 -15.91 -4.35 -9.49
CA LYS A 73 -16.65 -4.98 -10.59
C LYS A 73 -17.61 -4.01 -11.28
N LYS A 74 -18.35 -3.20 -10.48
CA LYS A 74 -19.27 -2.19 -11.03
C LYS A 74 -18.54 -1.14 -11.88
N GLU A 75 -17.43 -0.60 -11.38
CA GLU A 75 -16.68 0.44 -12.08
C GLU A 75 -15.90 -0.12 -13.29
N GLN A 76 -15.37 -1.33 -13.20
CA GLN A 76 -14.76 -2.05 -14.34
C GLN A 76 -15.77 -2.33 -15.46
N LYS A 77 -17.01 -2.77 -15.11
CA LYS A 77 -18.07 -2.97 -16.10
C LYS A 77 -18.42 -1.69 -16.86
N LYS A 78 -18.44 -0.54 -16.16
CA LYS A 78 -18.63 0.76 -16.81
C LYS A 78 -17.46 1.13 -17.73
N LEU A 79 -16.23 0.85 -17.31
CA LEU A 79 -15.02 1.09 -18.10
C LEU A 79 -15.04 0.25 -19.39
N SER A 80 -15.35 -1.04 -19.28
CA SER A 80 -15.47 -1.96 -20.42
C SER A 80 -16.52 -1.48 -21.42
N ARG A 81 -17.70 -1.07 -20.95
CA ARG A 81 -18.75 -0.53 -21.84
C ARG A 81 -18.29 0.73 -22.60
N LYS A 82 -17.54 1.62 -21.96
CA LYS A 82 -17.01 2.82 -22.62
C LYS A 82 -15.93 2.47 -23.64
N TYR A 83 -15.10 1.47 -23.35
CA TYR A 83 -14.13 0.93 -24.29
C TYR A 83 -14.81 0.36 -25.54
N GLU A 84 -15.80 -0.53 -25.35
CA GLU A 84 -16.52 -1.15 -26.47
C GLU A 84 -17.30 -0.11 -27.32
N ALA A 85 -17.90 0.90 -26.69
CA ALA A 85 -18.57 1.98 -27.41
C ALA A 85 -17.57 2.77 -28.28
N ALA A 86 -16.42 3.12 -27.75
CA ALA A 86 -15.40 3.82 -28.53
C ALA A 86 -14.87 2.97 -29.70
N LYS A 87 -14.67 1.66 -29.46
CA LYS A 87 -14.25 0.71 -30.49
C LYS A 87 -15.29 0.58 -31.61
N LYS A 88 -16.58 0.47 -31.25
CA LYS A 88 -17.69 0.42 -32.22
C LYS A 88 -17.74 1.66 -33.10
N ASP A 89 -17.51 2.83 -32.52
CA ASP A 89 -17.49 4.12 -33.24
C ASP A 89 -16.15 4.38 -33.97
N LYS A 90 -15.22 3.40 -33.99
CA LYS A 90 -13.86 3.54 -34.55
C LYS A 90 -13.06 4.73 -33.99
N ARG A 91 -13.39 5.16 -32.76
CA ARG A 91 -12.68 6.24 -32.05
C ARG A 91 -11.57 5.66 -31.18
N LYS A 92 -10.51 6.45 -30.97
CA LYS A 92 -9.44 6.10 -30.04
C LYS A 92 -9.96 6.27 -28.60
N TYR A 93 -10.18 5.16 -27.90
CA TYR A 93 -10.75 5.15 -26.54
C TYR A 93 -9.92 5.98 -25.56
N TYR A 94 -8.59 6.01 -25.71
CA TYR A 94 -7.68 6.75 -24.84
C TYR A 94 -7.75 8.28 -25.02
N GLU A 95 -8.36 8.79 -26.09
CA GLU A 95 -8.64 10.22 -26.30
C GLU A 95 -9.97 10.65 -25.68
N SER A 96 -10.83 9.70 -25.32
CA SER A 96 -12.12 9.99 -24.72
C SER A 96 -11.98 10.39 -23.24
N LYS A 97 -12.32 11.63 -22.92
CA LYS A 97 -12.35 12.14 -21.53
C LYS A 97 -13.20 11.25 -20.62
N ASN A 98 -14.37 10.83 -21.08
CA ASN A 98 -15.26 9.94 -20.32
C ASN A 98 -14.64 8.57 -20.01
N TYR A 99 -13.81 8.04 -20.91
CA TYR A 99 -13.06 6.80 -20.66
C TYR A 99 -11.95 7.05 -19.65
N GLN A 100 -11.17 8.11 -19.82
CA GLN A 100 -10.10 8.49 -18.90
C GLN A 100 -10.62 8.70 -17.47
N ASP A 101 -11.71 9.45 -17.30
CA ASP A 101 -12.33 9.68 -15.99
C ASP A 101 -12.79 8.37 -15.34
N GLN A 102 -13.31 7.43 -16.14
CA GLN A 102 -13.73 6.13 -15.63
C GLN A 102 -12.53 5.25 -15.25
N ARG A 103 -11.45 5.29 -16.04
CA ARG A 103 -10.18 4.61 -15.74
C ARG A 103 -9.61 5.11 -14.41
N LEU A 104 -9.62 6.43 -14.18
CA LEU A 104 -9.17 7.02 -12.92
C LEU A 104 -10.02 6.55 -11.72
N LYS A 105 -11.35 6.39 -11.89
CA LYS A 105 -12.19 5.84 -10.82
C LYS A 105 -11.81 4.42 -10.44
N VAL A 106 -11.52 3.56 -11.41
CA VAL A 106 -11.05 2.19 -11.18
C VAL A 106 -9.67 2.22 -10.49
N ALA A 107 -8.74 3.02 -11.01
CA ALA A 107 -7.39 3.15 -10.46
C ALA A 107 -7.40 3.67 -9.00
N LYS A 108 -8.27 4.61 -8.65
CA LYS A 108 -8.44 5.10 -7.27
C LYS A 108 -8.90 4.00 -6.31
N ILE A 109 -9.73 3.04 -6.75
CA ILE A 109 -10.14 1.91 -5.92
C ILE A 109 -8.93 1.00 -5.64
N TYR A 110 -8.13 0.67 -6.66
CA TYR A 110 -6.90 -0.12 -6.47
C TYR A 110 -5.90 0.58 -5.56
N LYS A 111 -5.67 1.88 -5.76
CA LYS A 111 -4.77 2.68 -4.91
C LYS A 111 -5.20 2.64 -3.45
N ARG A 112 -6.52 2.78 -3.20
CA ARG A 112 -7.06 2.69 -1.84
C ARG A 112 -6.77 1.33 -1.20
N VAL A 113 -7.02 0.23 -1.92
CA VAL A 113 -6.73 -1.12 -1.41
C VAL A 113 -5.23 -1.30 -1.15
N SER A 114 -4.38 -0.81 -2.07
CA SER A 114 -2.92 -0.85 -1.90
C SER A 114 -2.47 -0.07 -0.66
N ASN A 115 -2.99 1.15 -0.47
CA ASN A 115 -2.67 1.97 0.70
C ASN A 115 -3.13 1.31 2.01
N GLN A 116 -4.34 0.73 2.06
CA GLN A 116 -4.83 0.01 3.21
C GLN A 116 -3.96 -1.22 3.57
N ARG A 117 -3.46 -1.94 2.56
CA ARG A 117 -2.52 -3.05 2.78
C ARG A 117 -1.20 -2.53 3.34
N LYS A 118 -0.64 -1.50 2.72
CA LYS A 118 0.64 -0.91 3.17
C LYS A 118 0.54 -0.41 4.61
N ASP A 119 -0.54 0.28 4.95
CA ASP A 119 -0.80 0.76 6.30
C ASP A 119 -0.88 -0.39 7.30
N PHE A 120 -1.67 -1.42 7.00
CA PHE A 120 -1.80 -2.61 7.84
C PHE A 120 -0.44 -3.29 8.09
N TYR A 121 0.38 -3.47 7.04
CA TYR A 121 1.70 -4.09 7.17
C TYR A 121 2.66 -3.23 7.98
N ASN A 122 2.64 -1.91 7.77
CA ASN A 122 3.49 -0.98 8.52
C ASN A 122 3.13 -0.97 10.01
N VAL A 123 1.83 -0.93 10.33
CA VAL A 123 1.37 -0.97 11.73
C VAL A 123 1.77 -2.27 12.39
N LEU A 124 1.57 -3.41 11.71
CA LEU A 124 1.93 -4.71 12.22
C LEU A 124 3.45 -4.86 12.44
N ALA A 125 4.24 -4.52 11.42
CA ALA A 125 5.70 -4.58 11.51
C ALA A 125 6.23 -3.68 12.64
N ASN A 126 5.70 -2.47 12.75
CA ASN A 126 6.09 -1.53 13.81
C ASN A 126 5.75 -2.08 15.21
N ASN A 127 4.59 -2.74 15.36
CA ASN A 127 4.22 -3.38 16.62
C ASN A 127 5.17 -4.55 16.98
N LEU A 128 5.52 -5.38 15.99
CA LEU A 128 6.45 -6.47 16.21
C LEU A 128 7.84 -5.96 16.63
N VAL A 129 8.39 -4.98 15.89
CA VAL A 129 9.72 -4.41 16.17
C VAL A 129 9.77 -3.66 17.50
N LYS A 130 8.67 -3.01 17.91
CA LYS A 130 8.63 -2.31 19.22
C LYS A 130 8.60 -3.27 20.41
N ASN A 131 8.06 -4.48 20.23
CA ASN A 131 7.84 -5.40 21.33
C ASN A 131 8.88 -6.53 21.40
N HIS A 132 9.69 -6.71 20.36
CA HIS A 132 10.64 -7.82 20.29
C HIS A 132 11.97 -7.40 19.67
N ASP A 133 13.08 -7.77 20.31
CA ASP A 133 14.43 -7.52 19.81
C ASP A 133 14.83 -8.52 18.72
N TYR A 134 14.25 -9.73 18.75
CA TYR A 134 14.51 -10.79 17.78
C TYR A 134 13.20 -11.30 17.21
N ILE A 135 13.09 -11.31 15.88
CA ILE A 135 11.94 -11.83 15.16
C ILE A 135 12.43 -12.92 14.23
N PHE A 136 11.89 -14.13 14.40
CA PHE A 136 12.19 -15.29 13.58
C PHE A 136 11.02 -15.55 12.62
N ALA A 137 11.30 -15.64 11.34
CA ALA A 137 10.30 -15.97 10.30
C ALA A 137 10.82 -17.12 9.45
N GLU A 138 9.90 -17.94 8.92
CA GLU A 138 10.27 -18.92 7.89
C GLU A 138 10.71 -18.23 6.60
N ASP A 139 11.68 -18.82 5.93
CA ASP A 139 12.08 -18.44 4.57
C ASP A 139 11.06 -19.01 3.59
N LEU A 140 10.34 -18.13 2.87
CA LEU A 140 9.22 -18.44 1.98
C LEU A 140 9.67 -18.62 0.53
#